data_8145a93fc455c57f23e4b72c28ff1e6c
#
_entry.id   8145a93fc455c57f23e4b72c28ff1e6c
#
_cell.length_a   1.000
_cell.length_b   1.000
_cell.length_c   1.000
_cell.angle_alpha   90.00
_cell.angle_beta   90.00
_cell.angle_gamma   90.00
#
_symmetry.space_group_name_H-M   'P 1'
#
loop_
_entity.id
_entity.type
_entity.pdbx_description
1 polymer ?
#
loop_
_entity_poly.entity_id
_entity_poly.type
_entity_poly.pdbx_seq_one_letter_code
_entity_poly.pdbx_strand_id
1 'polypeptide(L)'
;KKYISPWLESIENKNIILVAPHFSSTSYPNYALLEMATSSGKILTDQSKHLTDSISAFFTFFKSKYSLDATNYRIFGFSGGSQFVHRYMMYGVDTRIERAVLGSAGWYTFLNNEPFPYGTKFMPIDRNRYEWFLTRQVLFLLGEEDNDPNHSSLNSSLGAKNQGKHRYDRGVN
;
A
#
# COMPACT_ATOMS: atom_id res chain seq x y z
N LYS A 1 -18.18 3.26 4.73
CA LYS A 1 -19.20 3.09 3.67
C LYS A 1 -18.76 3.75 2.35
N LYS A 2 -18.32 5.02 2.35
CA LYS A 2 -17.97 5.80 1.13
C LYS A 2 -17.02 5.07 0.16
N TYR A 3 -16.02 4.37 0.66
CA TYR A 3 -15.00 3.68 -0.16
C TYR A 3 -15.40 2.27 -0.59
N ILE A 4 -16.46 1.70 -0.03
CA ILE A 4 -16.96 0.35 -0.35
C ILE A 4 -18.09 0.44 -1.37
N SER A 5 -18.95 1.46 -1.27
CA SER A 5 -20.17 1.55 -2.09
C SER A 5 -19.93 1.45 -3.60
N PRO A 6 -18.85 2.01 -4.20
CA PRO A 6 -18.61 1.83 -5.64
C PRO A 6 -18.34 0.38 -6.06
N TRP A 7 -17.94 -0.48 -5.11
CA TRP A 7 -17.64 -1.89 -5.39
C TRP A 7 -18.86 -2.79 -5.30
N LEU A 8 -19.91 -2.39 -4.55
CA LEU A 8 -21.05 -3.26 -4.25
C LEU A 8 -21.76 -3.72 -5.52
N GLU A 9 -22.04 -2.82 -6.44
CA GLU A 9 -22.66 -3.15 -7.74
C GLU A 9 -21.77 -4.11 -8.56
N SER A 10 -20.45 -3.88 -8.53
CA SER A 10 -19.49 -4.68 -9.28
C SER A 10 -19.34 -6.12 -8.76
N ILE A 11 -19.66 -6.37 -7.49
CA ILE A 11 -19.54 -7.70 -6.85
C ILE A 11 -20.89 -8.37 -6.65
N GLU A 12 -22.00 -7.67 -6.89
CA GLU A 12 -23.35 -8.20 -6.76
C GLU A 12 -23.53 -9.45 -7.64
N ASN A 13 -24.12 -10.48 -7.06
CA ASN A 13 -24.32 -11.79 -7.72
C ASN A 13 -23.04 -12.49 -8.19
N LYS A 14 -21.86 -12.06 -7.68
CA LYS A 14 -20.59 -12.74 -7.91
C LYS A 14 -20.15 -13.47 -6.64
N ASN A 15 -19.46 -14.58 -6.81
CA ASN A 15 -18.89 -15.32 -5.69
C ASN A 15 -17.60 -14.62 -5.19
N ILE A 16 -17.76 -13.41 -4.62
CA ILE A 16 -16.68 -12.53 -4.17
C ILE A 16 -16.96 -12.06 -2.74
N ILE A 17 -15.97 -12.13 -1.89
CA ILE A 17 -15.97 -11.47 -0.59
C ILE A 17 -15.07 -10.24 -0.68
N LEU A 18 -15.65 -9.06 -0.45
CA LEU A 18 -14.93 -7.80 -0.35
C LEU A 18 -14.63 -7.50 1.11
N VAL A 19 -13.35 -7.35 1.43
CA VAL A 19 -12.87 -6.96 2.76
C VAL A 19 -12.23 -5.58 2.67
N ALA A 20 -12.72 -4.62 3.45
CA ALA A 20 -12.15 -3.27 3.54
C ALA A 20 -11.65 -3.00 4.97
N PRO A 21 -10.40 -3.27 5.27
CA PRO A 21 -9.81 -2.98 6.57
C PRO A 21 -9.86 -1.48 6.88
N HIS A 22 -10.15 -1.14 8.13
CA HIS A 22 -10.10 0.22 8.61
C HIS A 22 -8.97 0.37 9.63
N PHE A 23 -7.93 1.09 9.26
CA PHE A 23 -6.85 1.51 10.14
C PHE A 23 -7.17 2.90 10.68
N SER A 24 -7.60 3.00 11.94
CA SER A 24 -7.91 4.30 12.54
C SER A 24 -6.63 5.12 12.74
N SER A 25 -6.69 6.42 12.52
CA SER A 25 -5.54 7.31 12.72
C SER A 25 -5.07 7.37 14.18
N THR A 26 -5.96 7.06 15.14
CA THR A 26 -5.62 6.98 16.57
C THR A 26 -4.73 5.77 16.87
N SER A 27 -5.05 4.60 16.30
CA SER A 27 -4.33 3.35 16.59
C SER A 27 -3.19 3.10 15.60
N TYR A 28 -3.34 3.60 14.38
CA TYR A 28 -2.39 3.36 13.28
C TYR A 28 -2.09 4.67 12.53
N PRO A 29 -1.43 5.64 13.19
CA PRO A 29 -1.18 6.97 12.62
C PRO A 29 -0.30 6.94 11.37
N ASN A 30 0.53 5.91 11.21
CA ASN A 30 1.45 5.72 10.09
C ASN A 30 1.09 4.48 9.25
N TYR A 31 -0.21 4.10 9.19
CA TYR A 31 -0.61 2.88 8.49
C TYR A 31 -0.08 2.79 7.05
N ALA A 32 -0.06 3.94 6.33
CA ALA A 32 0.45 4.00 4.97
C ALA A 32 1.96 3.67 4.86
N LEU A 33 2.67 3.71 5.99
CA LEU A 33 4.07 3.32 6.16
C LEU A 33 4.21 1.98 6.88
N LEU A 34 3.13 1.20 6.98
CA LEU A 34 3.05 -0.09 7.69
C LEU A 34 3.44 0.01 9.18
N GLU A 35 3.30 1.16 9.82
CA GLU A 35 3.83 1.46 11.16
C GLU A 35 5.35 1.16 11.30
N MET A 36 6.11 1.17 10.19
CA MET A 36 7.55 0.95 10.18
C MET A 36 8.34 2.25 10.34
N ALA A 37 7.72 3.38 10.04
CA ALA A 37 8.28 4.71 10.26
C ALA A 37 7.19 5.74 10.55
N THR A 38 7.60 6.88 11.12
CA THR A 38 6.73 8.06 11.22
C THR A 38 6.68 8.82 9.91
N SER A 39 5.72 9.73 9.77
CA SER A 39 5.63 10.64 8.62
C SER A 39 6.86 11.53 8.43
N SER A 40 7.65 11.76 9.48
CA SER A 40 8.94 12.47 9.44
C SER A 40 10.13 11.60 9.04
N GLY A 41 9.91 10.31 8.77
CA GLY A 41 10.97 9.36 8.36
C GLY A 41 11.74 8.71 9.51
N LYS A 42 11.31 8.92 10.78
CA LYS A 42 11.90 8.21 11.92
C LYS A 42 11.49 6.74 11.89
N ILE A 43 12.45 5.83 11.81
CA ILE A 43 12.21 4.38 11.84
C ILE A 43 11.66 3.97 13.20
N LEU A 44 10.60 3.14 13.18
CA LEU A 44 9.98 2.53 14.35
C LEU A 44 10.51 1.10 14.49
N THR A 45 11.18 0.82 15.58
CA THR A 45 11.91 -0.43 15.79
C THR A 45 11.07 -1.53 16.45
N ASP A 46 9.92 -1.18 17.01
CA ASP A 46 8.99 -2.16 17.61
C ASP A 46 8.23 -2.92 16.51
N GLN A 47 8.84 -4.01 16.07
CA GLN A 47 8.28 -4.83 15.00
C GLN A 47 6.92 -5.46 15.33
N SER A 48 6.58 -5.59 16.62
CA SER A 48 5.27 -6.14 17.02
C SER A 48 4.10 -5.23 16.62
N LYS A 49 4.38 -3.98 16.29
CA LYS A 49 3.39 -2.99 15.83
C LYS A 49 3.36 -2.81 14.32
N HIS A 50 4.31 -3.41 13.61
CA HIS A 50 4.32 -3.31 12.16
C HIS A 50 3.12 -4.01 11.54
N LEU A 51 2.61 -3.47 10.44
CA LEU A 51 1.44 -4.01 9.74
C LEU A 51 1.82 -4.98 8.60
N THR A 52 3.02 -5.53 8.65
CA THR A 52 3.57 -6.41 7.59
C THR A 52 2.84 -7.75 7.46
N ASP A 53 2.11 -8.18 8.46
CA ASP A 53 1.29 -9.41 8.48
C ASP A 53 -0.22 -9.13 8.46
N SER A 54 -0.64 -7.86 8.53
CA SER A 54 -2.04 -7.49 8.76
C SER A 54 -3.01 -8.05 7.72
N ILE A 55 -2.69 -7.96 6.44
CA ILE A 55 -3.57 -8.47 5.37
C ILE A 55 -3.57 -9.99 5.34
N SER A 56 -2.43 -10.63 5.61
CA SER A 56 -2.32 -12.07 5.80
C SER A 56 -3.28 -12.57 6.90
N ALA A 57 -3.28 -11.88 8.02
CA ALA A 57 -4.16 -12.20 9.16
C ALA A 57 -5.65 -12.05 8.77
N PHE A 58 -6.03 -10.95 8.08
CA PHE A 58 -7.40 -10.79 7.58
C PHE A 58 -7.79 -11.90 6.60
N PHE A 59 -6.95 -12.20 5.62
CA PHE A 59 -7.25 -13.27 4.66
C PHE A 59 -7.44 -14.62 5.37
N THR A 60 -6.55 -14.97 6.27
CA THR A 60 -6.64 -16.22 7.05
C THR A 60 -7.90 -16.28 7.91
N PHE A 61 -8.24 -15.17 8.59
CA PHE A 61 -9.46 -15.07 9.40
C PHE A 61 -10.71 -15.29 8.55
N PHE A 62 -10.86 -14.56 7.43
CA PHE A 62 -12.05 -14.67 6.59
C PHE A 62 -12.14 -16.01 5.87
N LYS A 63 -11.00 -16.57 5.45
CA LYS A 63 -10.95 -17.91 4.87
C LYS A 63 -11.49 -18.96 5.86
N SER A 64 -11.06 -18.91 7.11
CA SER A 64 -11.55 -19.81 8.16
C SER A 64 -13.02 -19.57 8.48
N LYS A 65 -13.39 -18.31 8.71
CA LYS A 65 -14.74 -17.92 9.15
C LYS A 65 -15.84 -18.32 8.15
N TYR A 66 -15.55 -18.27 6.84
CA TYR A 66 -16.51 -18.55 5.79
C TYR A 66 -16.21 -19.83 5.03
N SER A 67 -15.27 -20.67 5.51
CA SER A 67 -14.84 -21.93 4.89
C SER A 67 -14.54 -21.77 3.39
N LEU A 68 -13.74 -20.75 3.05
CA LEU A 68 -13.43 -20.42 1.66
C LEU A 68 -12.36 -21.36 1.09
N ASP A 69 -12.56 -21.81 -0.14
CA ASP A 69 -11.55 -22.57 -0.89
C ASP A 69 -10.46 -21.69 -1.50
N ALA A 70 -10.61 -20.36 -1.42
CA ALA A 70 -9.64 -19.41 -1.97
C ALA A 70 -8.23 -19.64 -1.43
N THR A 71 -7.27 -19.75 -2.33
CA THR A 71 -5.84 -19.88 -2.01
C THR A 71 -5.09 -18.56 -2.12
N ASN A 72 -5.63 -17.62 -2.88
CA ASN A 72 -5.05 -16.31 -3.17
C ASN A 72 -6.10 -15.21 -3.02
N TYR A 73 -5.64 -13.97 -2.99
CA TYR A 73 -6.50 -12.79 -2.98
C TYR A 73 -5.93 -11.66 -3.85
N ARG A 74 -6.76 -10.71 -4.19
CA ARG A 74 -6.39 -9.49 -4.88
C ARG A 74 -6.45 -8.33 -3.90
N ILE A 75 -5.58 -7.35 -4.08
CA ILE A 75 -5.51 -6.20 -3.20
C ILE A 75 -5.59 -4.92 -4.02
N PHE A 76 -6.35 -3.96 -3.52
CA PHE A 76 -6.50 -2.63 -4.11
C PHE A 76 -6.25 -1.57 -3.07
N GLY A 77 -5.51 -0.54 -3.42
CA GLY A 77 -5.35 0.66 -2.61
C GLY A 77 -5.57 1.92 -3.44
N PHE A 78 -6.14 2.94 -2.83
CA PHE A 78 -6.29 4.27 -3.43
C PHE A 78 -5.69 5.32 -2.51
N SER A 79 -4.94 6.29 -3.06
CA SER A 79 -4.29 7.38 -2.32
C SER A 79 -3.40 6.85 -1.19
N GLY A 80 -3.69 7.15 0.08
CA GLY A 80 -3.00 6.57 1.24
C GLY A 80 -3.06 5.04 1.31
N GLY A 81 -4.18 4.45 0.88
CA GLY A 81 -4.31 3.00 0.74
C GLY A 81 -3.40 2.42 -0.36
N SER A 82 -3.14 3.16 -1.43
CA SER A 82 -2.17 2.78 -2.45
C SER A 82 -0.73 2.78 -1.89
N GLN A 83 -0.40 3.77 -1.06
CA GLN A 83 0.88 3.81 -0.36
C GLN A 83 1.05 2.62 0.60
N PHE A 84 -0.02 2.23 1.31
CA PHE A 84 -0.04 1.03 2.13
C PHE A 84 0.22 -0.22 1.29
N VAL A 85 -0.58 -0.44 0.23
CA VAL A 85 -0.47 -1.63 -0.63
C VAL A 85 0.92 -1.73 -1.27
N HIS A 86 1.46 -0.63 -1.78
CA HIS A 86 2.80 -0.60 -2.36
C HIS A 86 3.85 -1.13 -1.36
N ARG A 87 3.86 -0.59 -0.14
CA ARG A 87 4.82 -1.02 0.89
C ARG A 87 4.51 -2.42 1.40
N TYR A 88 3.24 -2.81 1.46
CA TYR A 88 2.87 -4.18 1.81
C TYR A 88 3.38 -5.19 0.79
N MET A 89 3.38 -4.85 -0.51
CA MET A 89 4.02 -5.67 -1.54
C MET A 89 5.53 -5.81 -1.31
N MET A 90 6.20 -4.75 -0.83
CA MET A 90 7.65 -4.73 -0.59
C MET A 90 8.07 -5.41 0.73
N TYR A 91 7.29 -5.23 1.79
CA TYR A 91 7.69 -5.60 3.16
C TYR A 91 6.73 -6.58 3.86
N GLY A 92 5.57 -6.84 3.29
CA GLY A 92 4.61 -7.79 3.86
C GLY A 92 5.09 -9.23 3.78
N VAL A 93 4.61 -10.07 4.70
CA VAL A 93 5.04 -11.47 4.79
C VAL A 93 4.26 -12.40 3.85
N ASP A 94 3.10 -11.95 3.33
CA ASP A 94 2.18 -12.81 2.57
C ASP A 94 2.54 -12.87 1.07
N THR A 95 2.62 -14.05 0.53
CA THR A 95 2.87 -14.30 -0.90
C THR A 95 1.62 -14.71 -1.68
N ARG A 96 0.45 -14.82 -1.01
CA ARG A 96 -0.83 -15.22 -1.61
C ARG A 96 -1.53 -14.08 -2.38
N ILE A 97 -0.86 -12.96 -2.57
CA ILE A 97 -1.37 -11.85 -3.39
C ILE A 97 -1.24 -12.23 -4.86
N GLU A 98 -2.37 -12.43 -5.53
CA GLU A 98 -2.42 -12.74 -6.96
C GLU A 98 -2.12 -11.49 -7.80
N ARG A 99 -2.79 -10.39 -7.48
CA ARG A 99 -2.68 -9.09 -8.18
C ARG A 99 -2.81 -7.94 -7.19
N ALA A 100 -2.11 -6.85 -7.48
CA ALA A 100 -2.24 -5.59 -6.75
C ALA A 100 -2.61 -4.46 -7.71
N VAL A 101 -3.47 -3.54 -7.24
CA VAL A 101 -3.80 -2.30 -7.96
C VAL A 101 -3.51 -1.12 -7.05
N LEU A 102 -2.73 -0.18 -7.55
CA LEU A 102 -2.21 0.99 -6.86
C LEU A 102 -2.77 2.24 -7.52
N GLY A 103 -3.83 2.82 -6.96
CA GLY A 103 -4.50 4.00 -7.50
C GLY A 103 -3.99 5.29 -6.87
N SER A 104 -3.49 6.22 -7.68
CA SER A 104 -3.20 7.62 -7.33
C SER A 104 -2.47 7.78 -5.99
N ALA A 105 -1.37 7.06 -5.78
CA ALA A 105 -0.53 7.25 -4.61
C ALA A 105 0.08 8.65 -4.60
N GLY A 106 0.17 9.27 -3.44
CA GLY A 106 0.73 10.61 -3.32
C GLY A 106 2.25 10.67 -3.53
N TRP A 107 2.94 9.55 -3.30
CA TRP A 107 4.37 9.33 -3.46
C TRP A 107 4.70 7.85 -3.16
N TYR A 108 5.91 7.41 -3.51
CA TYR A 108 6.30 6.00 -3.52
C TYR A 108 7.54 5.73 -2.65
N THR A 109 7.83 4.45 -2.42
CA THR A 109 9.12 3.98 -1.92
C THR A 109 9.85 3.37 -3.11
N PHE A 110 10.91 4.00 -3.58
CA PHE A 110 11.71 3.49 -4.69
C PHE A 110 12.77 2.47 -4.22
N LEU A 111 13.11 1.53 -5.08
CA LEU A 111 14.20 0.57 -4.82
C LEU A 111 15.57 1.24 -5.04
N ASN A 112 15.87 2.24 -4.22
CA ASN A 112 17.10 3.02 -4.31
C ASN A 112 17.69 3.30 -2.92
N ASN A 113 18.84 3.98 -2.87
CA ASN A 113 19.55 4.30 -1.64
C ASN A 113 19.07 5.59 -0.94
N GLU A 114 17.86 6.07 -1.26
CA GLU A 114 17.21 7.12 -0.49
C GLU A 114 16.72 6.59 0.86
N PRO A 115 16.72 7.42 1.91
CA PRO A 115 16.17 7.02 3.20
C PRO A 115 14.69 6.60 3.09
N PHE A 116 14.31 5.55 3.82
CA PHE A 116 12.89 5.23 3.98
C PHE A 116 12.16 6.42 4.65
N PRO A 117 10.98 6.79 4.21
CA PRO A 117 10.07 6.00 3.38
C PRO A 117 10.10 6.30 1.87
N TYR A 118 11.03 7.11 1.37
CA TYR A 118 11.11 7.48 -0.06
C TYR A 118 11.96 6.50 -0.87
N GLY A 119 12.90 5.83 -0.23
CA GLY A 119 13.69 4.74 -0.75
C GLY A 119 13.80 3.62 0.28
N THR A 120 14.74 2.71 0.10
CA THR A 120 14.89 1.51 0.92
C THR A 120 16.04 1.57 1.93
N LYS A 121 16.79 2.67 1.96
CA LYS A 121 17.91 2.84 2.91
C LYS A 121 17.42 2.77 4.36
N PHE A 122 18.18 2.10 5.19
CA PHE A 122 17.91 1.83 6.62
C PHE A 122 16.80 0.82 6.90
N MET A 123 16.19 0.24 5.87
CA MET A 123 15.21 -0.83 6.05
C MET A 123 15.84 -2.19 5.74
N PRO A 124 15.44 -3.25 6.46
CA PRO A 124 15.89 -4.59 6.13
C PRO A 124 15.39 -4.95 4.72
N ILE A 125 16.34 -5.39 3.87
CA ILE A 125 16.02 -5.86 2.53
C ILE A 125 15.93 -7.38 2.60
N ASP A 126 14.74 -7.92 2.42
CA ASP A 126 14.54 -9.32 2.09
C ASP A 126 14.59 -9.47 0.56
N ARG A 127 15.70 -10.00 0.05
CA ARG A 127 15.91 -10.20 -1.37
C ARG A 127 14.83 -11.09 -2.00
N ASN A 128 14.44 -12.17 -1.33
CA ASN A 128 13.41 -13.08 -1.83
C ASN A 128 12.06 -12.38 -1.94
N ARG A 129 11.75 -11.49 -0.98
CA ARG A 129 10.54 -10.69 -1.02
C ARG A 129 10.52 -9.72 -2.19
N TYR A 130 11.64 -9.08 -2.49
CA TYR A 130 11.73 -8.16 -3.63
C TYR A 130 11.68 -8.89 -4.96
N GLU A 131 12.37 -10.02 -5.10
CA GLU A 131 12.27 -10.87 -6.28
C GLU A 131 10.83 -11.35 -6.49
N TRP A 132 10.14 -11.77 -5.42
CA TRP A 132 8.73 -12.10 -5.47
C TRP A 132 7.89 -10.89 -5.92
N PHE A 133 8.08 -9.71 -5.34
CA PHE A 133 7.33 -8.50 -5.70
C PHE A 133 7.50 -8.15 -7.18
N LEU A 134 8.72 -8.14 -7.68
CA LEU A 134 9.03 -7.80 -9.07
C LEU A 134 8.42 -8.78 -10.10
N THR A 135 8.02 -9.98 -9.67
CA THR A 135 7.35 -10.95 -10.54
C THR A 135 5.82 -10.88 -10.46
N ARG A 136 5.25 -9.99 -9.63
CA ARG A 136 3.79 -9.90 -9.45
C ARG A 136 3.14 -9.00 -10.49
N GLN A 137 1.87 -9.29 -10.74
CA GLN A 137 1.03 -8.41 -11.55
C GLN A 137 0.60 -7.21 -10.69
N VAL A 138 1.24 -6.07 -10.93
CA VAL A 138 0.92 -4.81 -10.27
C VAL A 138 0.46 -3.81 -11.33
N LEU A 139 -0.74 -3.25 -11.13
CA LEU A 139 -1.28 -2.20 -11.99
C LEU A 139 -1.21 -0.86 -11.25
N PHE A 140 -0.55 0.11 -11.86
CA PHE A 140 -0.55 1.50 -11.39
C PHE A 140 -1.61 2.29 -12.15
N LEU A 141 -2.53 2.92 -11.43
CA LEU A 141 -3.54 3.81 -11.98
C LEU A 141 -3.19 5.24 -11.56
N LEU A 142 -2.88 6.09 -12.52
CA LEU A 142 -2.52 7.48 -12.31
C LEU A 142 -3.63 8.38 -12.85
N GLY A 143 -4.08 9.35 -12.02
CA GLY A 143 -5.02 10.36 -12.48
C GLY A 143 -4.27 11.46 -13.25
N GLU A 144 -4.56 11.64 -14.51
CA GLU A 144 -3.93 12.67 -15.37
C GLU A 144 -4.15 14.09 -14.83
N GLU A 145 -5.30 14.34 -14.21
CA GLU A 145 -5.67 15.61 -13.59
C GLU A 145 -5.00 15.84 -12.20
N ASP A 146 -4.29 14.85 -11.64
CA ASP A 146 -3.56 15.00 -10.36
C ASP A 146 -2.17 15.63 -10.57
N ASN A 147 -2.14 16.72 -11.32
CA ASN A 147 -0.96 17.40 -11.84
C ASN A 147 -0.76 18.83 -11.29
N ASP A 148 -1.49 19.22 -10.22
CA ASP A 148 -1.32 20.52 -9.56
C ASP A 148 -0.15 20.50 -8.57
N PRO A 149 0.95 21.23 -8.83
CA PRO A 149 2.11 21.32 -7.94
C PRO A 149 1.84 22.14 -6.67
N ASN A 150 0.74 22.88 -6.61
CA ASN A 150 0.35 23.73 -5.49
C ASN A 150 -0.83 23.17 -4.68
N HIS A 151 -1.28 21.94 -4.98
CA HIS A 151 -2.40 21.35 -4.28
C HIS A 151 -2.17 21.29 -2.77
N SER A 152 -3.11 21.77 -1.97
CA SER A 152 -2.99 21.94 -0.51
C SER A 152 -2.64 20.63 0.26
N SER A 153 -3.03 19.47 -0.25
CA SER A 153 -2.71 18.17 0.35
C SER A 153 -1.51 17.46 -0.29
N LEU A 154 -0.73 18.17 -1.13
CA LEU A 154 0.47 17.62 -1.71
C LEU A 154 1.57 17.48 -0.65
N ASN A 155 2.18 16.29 -0.53
CA ASN A 155 3.34 16.11 0.33
C ASN A 155 4.51 16.97 -0.21
N SER A 156 4.93 17.96 0.57
CA SER A 156 5.98 18.92 0.22
C SER A 156 7.35 18.62 0.82
N SER A 157 7.53 17.44 1.45
CA SER A 157 8.84 17.00 1.94
C SER A 157 9.85 16.89 0.80
N LEU A 158 11.13 16.99 1.12
CA LEU A 158 12.20 16.91 0.14
C LEU A 158 12.16 15.57 -0.62
N GLY A 159 12.00 14.46 0.08
CA GLY A 159 11.93 13.13 -0.54
C GLY A 159 10.77 12.97 -1.51
N ALA A 160 9.59 13.55 -1.21
CA ALA A 160 8.47 13.53 -2.14
C ALA A 160 8.67 14.47 -3.35
N LYS A 161 9.29 15.65 -3.13
CA LYS A 161 9.63 16.58 -4.22
C LYS A 161 10.64 16.01 -5.19
N ASN A 162 11.61 15.24 -4.68
CA ASN A 162 12.61 14.55 -5.52
C ASN A 162 11.99 13.50 -6.46
N GLN A 163 10.79 13.01 -6.14
CA GLN A 163 10.05 12.06 -6.99
C GLN A 163 9.28 12.75 -8.12
N GLY A 164 8.94 14.03 -7.97
CA GLY A 164 8.20 14.79 -8.97
C GLY A 164 7.46 15.99 -8.38
N LYS A 165 7.08 16.93 -9.25
CA LYS A 165 6.45 18.20 -8.87
C LYS A 165 5.04 18.01 -8.31
N HIS A 166 4.31 17.01 -8.80
CA HIS A 166 2.95 16.67 -8.44
C HIS A 166 2.75 15.15 -8.43
N ARG A 167 1.60 14.65 -8.01
CA ARG A 167 1.39 13.21 -7.80
C ARG A 167 1.48 12.42 -9.09
N TYR A 168 0.98 12.97 -10.20
CA TYR A 168 1.10 12.32 -11.50
C TYR A 168 2.57 12.10 -11.89
N ASP A 169 3.43 13.15 -11.82
CA ASP A 169 4.87 13.02 -12.07
C ASP A 169 5.53 11.92 -11.22
N ARG A 170 5.17 11.88 -9.92
CA ARG A 170 5.72 10.90 -8.98
C ARG A 170 5.34 9.45 -9.30
N GLY A 171 4.27 9.27 -10.03
CA GLY A 171 3.83 7.95 -10.45
C GLY A 171 4.38 7.53 -11.81
N VAL A 172 4.77 8.50 -12.65
CA VAL A 172 5.36 8.24 -13.97
C VAL A 172 6.86 7.96 -13.87
N ASN A 173 7.58 8.61 -12.92
CA ASN A 173 9.01 8.42 -12.67
C ASN A 173 9.30 7.11 -11.94
#